data_83b0c913dadd248c7d1a7818e0455c7f
#
_entry.id   83b0c913dadd248c7d1a7818e0455c7f
#
_cell.length_a   1.000
_cell.length_b   1.000
_cell.length_c   1.000
_cell.angle_alpha   90.00
_cell.angle_beta   90.00
_cell.angle_gamma   90.00
#
_symmetry.space_group_name_H-M   'P 1'
#
loop_
_entity.id
_entity.type
_entity.pdbx_description
1 polymer ?
#
loop_
_entity_poly.entity_id
_entity_poly.type
_entity_poly.pdbx_seq_one_letter_code
_entity_poly.pdbx_strand_id
1 'polypeptide(L)'
;MYYQSPFSILLFLYLLFFKGAFGATITLLNKCDYTVWPGVLPNAGSPDLGSTGFELSSGESRSFLPAAGWSGRMWARTRCGQDPISGQFVCLTGDCGSGQVECTGSGATPPATLAEFTIGQGPTNNDFYDVSLVDGFNIPMVIESVGGSGLCLPTGCASDLNQQCPNELRVGEGDACNSACGAFGTPEYCCSGTYASPNTCRPSEYSKIFKLLCPRAYTYAFDDPTSTYTCVGADYTITFCPTLTSQQKSSQSSITESETGSGEKSKCQKKISIGGGQSLPCNAGKIINHFDFACQCIIIFLVTSILSSQIFCL
;
A
#
# COMPACT_ATOMS: atom_id res chain seq x y z
N MET A 1 0.86 -50.39 19.15
CA MET A 1 0.96 -49.71 17.85
C MET A 1 -0.43 -49.20 17.49
N TYR A 2 -0.67 -47.87 17.63
CA TYR A 2 -1.96 -47.30 17.27
C TYR A 2 -2.01 -47.14 15.74
N TYR A 3 -2.89 -47.90 15.11
CA TYR A 3 -3.17 -47.78 13.68
C TYR A 3 -3.98 -46.48 13.46
N GLN A 4 -3.33 -45.42 13.02
CA GLN A 4 -4.07 -44.22 12.60
C GLN A 4 -4.85 -44.55 11.33
N SER A 5 -6.16 -44.43 11.40
CA SER A 5 -7.05 -44.67 10.27
C SER A 5 -6.64 -43.79 9.08
N PRO A 6 -6.56 -44.34 7.84
CA PRO A 6 -6.24 -43.55 6.65
C PRO A 6 -7.23 -42.37 6.45
N PHE A 7 -8.42 -42.45 7.01
CA PHE A 7 -9.42 -41.38 7.04
C PHE A 7 -8.96 -40.17 7.86
N SER A 8 -8.25 -40.40 8.98
CA SER A 8 -7.70 -39.27 9.79
C SER A 8 -6.57 -38.54 9.07
N ILE A 9 -5.75 -39.29 8.31
CA ILE A 9 -4.66 -38.70 7.51
C ILE A 9 -5.23 -37.90 6.33
N LEU A 10 -6.24 -38.43 5.65
CA LEU A 10 -6.94 -37.74 4.56
C LEU A 10 -7.67 -36.50 5.05
N LEU A 11 -8.33 -36.55 6.20
CA LEU A 11 -8.99 -35.41 6.81
C LEU A 11 -7.97 -34.33 7.23
N PHE A 12 -6.82 -34.72 7.77
CA PHE A 12 -5.74 -33.81 8.16
C PHE A 12 -5.09 -33.16 6.93
N LEU A 13 -4.85 -33.92 5.85
CA LEU A 13 -4.39 -33.41 4.57
C LEU A 13 -5.43 -32.48 3.94
N TYR A 14 -6.72 -32.83 3.96
CA TYR A 14 -7.81 -32.01 3.48
C TYR A 14 -7.88 -30.66 4.24
N LEU A 15 -7.70 -30.68 5.56
CA LEU A 15 -7.62 -29.46 6.38
C LEU A 15 -6.37 -28.61 6.12
N LEU A 16 -5.26 -29.23 5.70
CA LEU A 16 -4.05 -28.52 5.30
C LEU A 16 -4.18 -27.85 3.92
N PHE A 17 -5.03 -28.40 3.04
CA PHE A 17 -5.29 -27.81 1.71
C PHE A 17 -6.45 -26.81 1.70
N PHE A 18 -7.28 -26.77 2.72
CA PHE A 18 -8.19 -25.65 2.96
C PHE A 18 -7.41 -24.48 3.55
N LYS A 19 -6.58 -23.83 2.74
CA LYS A 19 -6.41 -22.39 2.90
C LYS A 19 -7.78 -21.83 2.57
N GLY A 20 -8.55 -21.57 3.64
CA GLY A 20 -9.86 -20.95 3.51
C GLY A 20 -9.73 -19.76 2.56
N ALA A 21 -10.79 -19.45 1.85
CA ALA A 21 -10.93 -18.22 1.08
C ALA A 21 -10.96 -17.03 2.08
N PHE A 22 -9.85 -16.84 2.77
CA PHE A 22 -9.60 -15.64 3.58
C PHE A 22 -9.26 -14.54 2.61
N GLY A 23 -9.85 -13.38 2.81
CA GLY A 23 -9.39 -12.16 2.19
C GLY A 23 -7.91 -11.93 2.50
N ALA A 24 -7.32 -10.94 1.85
CA ALA A 24 -5.95 -10.53 2.09
C ALA A 24 -5.70 -10.22 3.58
N THR A 25 -4.51 -10.52 4.09
CA THR A 25 -4.07 -10.00 5.38
C THR A 25 -3.50 -8.60 5.19
N ILE A 26 -3.96 -7.62 5.98
CA ILE A 26 -3.35 -6.29 6.03
C ILE A 26 -2.64 -6.13 7.37
N THR A 27 -1.32 -5.98 7.35
CA THR A 27 -0.48 -5.79 8.53
C THR A 27 0.02 -4.35 8.60
N LEU A 28 -0.23 -3.67 9.72
CA LEU A 28 0.34 -2.37 10.03
C LEU A 28 1.61 -2.59 10.86
N LEU A 29 2.72 -1.98 10.43
CA LEU A 29 4.04 -2.10 11.07
C LEU A 29 4.57 -0.71 11.39
N ASN A 30 4.86 -0.46 12.65
CA ASN A 30 5.49 0.79 13.09
C ASN A 30 7.02 0.67 13.09
N LYS A 31 7.69 1.32 12.14
CA LYS A 31 9.16 1.47 12.11
C LYS A 31 9.63 2.86 12.54
N CYS A 32 8.72 3.73 13.01
CA CYS A 32 9.12 4.97 13.65
C CYS A 32 9.86 4.67 14.96
N ASP A 33 10.64 5.60 15.43
CA ASP A 33 11.30 5.56 16.75
C ASP A 33 10.38 6.00 17.90
N TYR A 34 9.11 6.25 17.59
CA TYR A 34 8.06 6.66 18.52
C TYR A 34 6.76 5.85 18.29
N THR A 35 5.88 5.88 19.27
CA THR A 35 4.54 5.28 19.19
C THR A 35 3.67 6.04 18.19
N VAL A 36 2.92 5.31 17.37
CA VAL A 36 1.84 5.84 16.53
C VAL A 36 0.50 5.24 16.96
N TRP A 37 -0.60 5.91 16.64
CA TRP A 37 -1.96 5.42 16.92
C TRP A 37 -2.71 5.24 15.61
N PRO A 38 -2.61 4.07 14.95
CA PRO A 38 -3.34 3.83 13.72
C PRO A 38 -4.84 4.05 13.89
N GLY A 39 -5.47 4.61 12.85
CA GLY A 39 -6.90 4.66 12.67
C GLY A 39 -7.32 3.78 11.50
N VAL A 40 -8.51 3.21 11.57
CA VAL A 40 -9.11 2.35 10.54
C VAL A 40 -10.54 2.82 10.30
N LEU A 41 -10.86 3.13 9.04
CA LEU A 41 -12.19 3.54 8.61
C LEU A 41 -12.65 2.69 7.44
N PRO A 42 -13.57 1.74 7.65
CA PRO A 42 -14.25 1.04 6.56
C PRO A 42 -15.09 2.02 5.73
N ASN A 43 -15.14 1.83 4.42
CA ASN A 43 -16.09 2.53 3.56
C ASN A 43 -17.52 2.05 3.82
N ALA A 44 -18.51 2.85 3.43
CA ALA A 44 -19.91 2.50 3.58
C ALA A 44 -20.22 1.12 2.98
N GLY A 45 -20.81 0.23 3.77
CA GLY A 45 -21.11 -1.15 3.38
C GLY A 45 -20.01 -2.17 3.68
N SER A 46 -18.81 -1.74 4.07
CA SER A 46 -17.75 -2.64 4.55
C SER A 46 -17.87 -2.85 6.06
N PRO A 47 -17.65 -4.08 6.56
CA PRO A 47 -17.71 -4.34 8.00
C PRO A 47 -16.49 -3.79 8.73
N ASP A 48 -16.64 -3.53 10.04
CA ASP A 48 -15.54 -3.20 10.92
C ASP A 48 -14.55 -4.36 11.02
N LEU A 49 -13.25 -4.02 11.15
CA LEU A 49 -12.18 -5.00 11.32
C LEU A 49 -11.88 -5.34 12.79
N GLY A 50 -12.83 -5.05 13.70
CA GLY A 50 -12.71 -5.34 15.13
C GLY A 50 -11.97 -4.26 15.94
N SER A 51 -11.46 -3.22 15.30
CA SER A 51 -10.91 -2.02 15.94
C SER A 51 -10.88 -0.89 14.93
N THR A 52 -11.23 0.31 15.36
CA THR A 52 -11.19 1.55 14.56
C THR A 52 -9.99 2.44 14.93
N GLY A 53 -9.29 2.11 16.01
CA GLY A 53 -8.09 2.81 16.44
C GLY A 53 -7.41 2.12 17.62
N PHE A 54 -6.09 2.17 17.66
CA PHE A 54 -5.27 1.50 18.69
C PHE A 54 -3.89 2.15 18.81
N GLU A 55 -3.20 1.82 19.89
CA GLU A 55 -1.80 2.16 20.09
C GLU A 55 -0.90 1.12 19.41
N LEU A 56 0.18 1.57 18.77
CA LEU A 56 1.19 0.71 18.14
C LEU A 56 2.57 1.27 18.47
N SER A 57 3.26 0.62 19.40
CA SER A 57 4.59 1.01 19.85
C SER A 57 5.63 0.85 18.73
N SER A 58 6.78 1.50 18.88
CA SER A 58 7.91 1.33 17.95
C SER A 58 8.30 -0.14 17.80
N GLY A 59 8.45 -0.61 16.58
CA GLY A 59 8.78 -1.99 16.23
C GLY A 59 7.61 -2.98 16.27
N GLU A 60 6.44 -2.60 16.77
CA GLU A 60 5.28 -3.47 16.83
C GLU A 60 4.51 -3.54 15.52
N SER A 61 3.72 -4.61 15.37
CA SER A 61 2.80 -4.79 14.25
C SER A 61 1.46 -5.34 14.69
N ARG A 62 0.41 -5.03 13.92
CA ARG A 62 -0.94 -5.59 14.09
C ARG A 62 -1.53 -5.94 12.74
N SER A 63 -2.13 -7.13 12.63
CA SER A 63 -2.73 -7.63 11.41
C SER A 63 -4.25 -7.64 11.48
N PHE A 64 -4.88 -7.41 10.34
CA PHE A 64 -6.31 -7.47 10.12
C PHE A 64 -6.61 -8.45 8.97
N LEU A 65 -7.78 -9.06 9.01
CA LEU A 65 -8.27 -10.01 8.01
C LEU A 65 -9.56 -9.45 7.38
N PRO A 66 -9.46 -8.47 6.47
CA PRO A 66 -10.64 -7.96 5.79
C PRO A 66 -11.30 -9.08 4.96
N ALA A 67 -12.62 -9.10 4.97
CA ALA A 67 -13.38 -10.01 4.13
C ALA A 67 -13.22 -9.64 2.64
N ALA A 68 -13.48 -10.59 1.75
CA ALA A 68 -13.56 -10.32 0.33
C ALA A 68 -14.58 -9.19 0.04
N GLY A 69 -14.20 -8.24 -0.81
CA GLY A 69 -14.99 -7.06 -1.12
C GLY A 69 -14.89 -5.92 -0.09
N TRP A 70 -14.09 -6.07 0.97
CA TRP A 70 -13.86 -5.00 1.92
C TRP A 70 -13.17 -3.81 1.26
N SER A 71 -13.60 -2.61 1.60
CA SER A 71 -12.88 -1.39 1.24
C SER A 71 -12.83 -0.42 2.43
N GLY A 72 -11.78 0.39 2.46
CA GLY A 72 -11.58 1.35 3.55
C GLY A 72 -10.20 1.98 3.49
N ARG A 73 -9.90 2.76 4.53
CA ARG A 73 -8.64 3.47 4.67
C ARG A 73 -8.04 3.28 6.05
N MET A 74 -6.70 3.36 6.12
CA MET A 74 -5.91 3.26 7.34
C MET A 74 -4.88 4.40 7.34
N TRP A 75 -4.62 4.96 8.51
CA TRP A 75 -3.64 6.05 8.67
C TRP A 75 -2.97 5.96 10.03
N ALA A 76 -1.94 6.77 10.27
CA ALA A 76 -1.34 6.91 11.59
C ALA A 76 -1.65 8.28 12.17
N ARG A 77 -2.05 8.30 13.45
CA ARG A 77 -2.11 9.49 14.28
C ARG A 77 -0.80 9.60 15.06
N THR A 78 -0.30 10.81 15.27
CA THR A 78 0.97 11.01 15.97
C THR A 78 0.83 11.97 17.15
N ARG A 79 1.74 11.83 18.12
CA ARG A 79 1.82 12.66 19.33
C ARG A 79 0.46 12.74 20.01
N CYS A 80 -0.12 11.56 20.26
CA CYS A 80 -1.40 11.46 20.94
C CYS A 80 -1.22 11.40 22.46
N GLY A 81 -2.22 11.88 23.16
CA GLY A 81 -2.28 11.84 24.62
C GLY A 81 -3.60 12.38 25.15
N GLN A 82 -3.74 12.38 26.46
CA GLN A 82 -4.90 13.00 27.11
C GLN A 82 -4.68 14.51 27.22
N ASP A 83 -5.60 15.29 26.72
CA ASP A 83 -5.64 16.73 26.93
C ASP A 83 -5.86 17.01 28.43
N PRO A 84 -4.97 17.80 29.06
CA PRO A 84 -5.03 17.99 30.53
C PRO A 84 -6.23 18.79 31.00
N ILE A 85 -6.93 19.50 30.12
CA ILE A 85 -8.08 20.33 30.46
C ILE A 85 -9.37 19.56 30.26
N SER A 86 -9.57 18.94 29.09
CA SER A 86 -10.79 18.21 28.74
C SER A 86 -10.76 16.74 29.18
N GLY A 87 -9.57 16.17 29.41
CA GLY A 87 -9.38 14.74 29.66
C GLY A 87 -9.62 13.88 28.41
N GLN A 88 -9.89 14.46 27.25
CA GLN A 88 -10.10 13.74 26.00
C GLN A 88 -8.76 13.29 25.41
N PHE A 89 -8.79 12.14 24.77
CA PHE A 89 -7.65 11.68 23.98
C PHE A 89 -7.59 12.45 22.65
N VAL A 90 -6.48 13.12 22.38
CA VAL A 90 -6.25 13.95 21.20
C VAL A 90 -4.91 13.64 20.58
N CYS A 91 -4.79 13.84 19.29
CA CYS A 91 -3.54 13.67 18.54
C CYS A 91 -3.17 14.95 17.82
N LEU A 92 -1.87 15.23 17.72
CA LEU A 92 -1.38 16.42 17.05
C LEU A 92 -1.62 16.35 15.54
N THR A 93 -1.46 15.18 14.91
CA THR A 93 -1.73 14.97 13.48
C THR A 93 -2.60 13.75 13.25
N GLY A 94 -3.46 13.83 12.22
CA GLY A 94 -4.34 12.73 11.80
C GLY A 94 -5.41 12.35 12.83
N ASP A 95 -5.72 13.22 13.80
CA ASP A 95 -6.73 12.96 14.82
C ASP A 95 -8.08 12.61 14.18
N CYS A 96 -8.85 11.73 14.80
CA CYS A 96 -10.19 11.38 14.33
C CYS A 96 -11.33 12.06 15.11
N GLY A 97 -11.00 12.91 16.07
CA GLY A 97 -11.98 13.71 16.81
C GLY A 97 -12.93 12.91 17.73
N SER A 98 -12.61 11.64 18.00
CA SER A 98 -13.44 10.78 18.84
C SER A 98 -13.31 11.06 20.34
N GLY A 99 -12.24 11.76 20.74
CA GLY A 99 -11.90 11.99 22.15
C GLY A 99 -11.38 10.74 22.87
N GLN A 100 -11.11 9.65 22.13
CA GLN A 100 -10.64 8.36 22.66
C GLN A 100 -9.70 7.66 21.67
N VAL A 101 -9.08 6.55 22.09
CA VAL A 101 -8.14 5.80 21.23
C VAL A 101 -8.85 5.21 20.01
N GLU A 102 -10.06 4.66 20.15
CA GLU A 102 -10.89 4.18 19.05
C GLU A 102 -11.50 5.37 18.27
N CYS A 103 -11.48 5.33 16.94
CA CYS A 103 -12.04 6.39 16.10
C CYS A 103 -13.54 6.33 15.89
N THR A 104 -14.18 5.18 16.22
CA THR A 104 -15.65 4.99 16.21
C THR A 104 -16.35 5.42 14.92
N GLY A 105 -15.74 5.13 13.76
CA GLY A 105 -16.29 5.46 12.44
C GLY A 105 -15.97 6.87 11.93
N SER A 106 -15.12 7.62 12.63
CA SER A 106 -14.60 8.91 12.16
C SER A 106 -13.28 8.71 11.37
N GLY A 107 -13.08 9.51 10.33
CA GLY A 107 -11.84 9.55 9.55
C GLY A 107 -10.78 10.44 10.15
N ALA A 108 -9.61 10.45 9.52
CA ALA A 108 -8.53 11.36 9.88
C ALA A 108 -8.91 12.82 9.64
N THR A 109 -8.58 13.69 10.58
CA THR A 109 -8.55 15.14 10.33
C THR A 109 -7.31 15.47 9.52
N PRO A 110 -7.44 16.06 8.33
CA PRO A 110 -6.27 16.49 7.54
C PRO A 110 -5.39 17.51 8.28
N PRO A 111 -4.06 17.51 8.02
CA PRO A 111 -3.36 16.67 7.06
C PRO A 111 -3.07 15.27 7.58
N ALA A 112 -3.27 14.26 6.69
CA ALA A 112 -3.00 12.86 7.01
C ALA A 112 -2.60 12.07 5.75
N THR A 113 -1.59 11.21 5.90
CA THR A 113 -1.22 10.21 4.91
C THR A 113 -2.16 9.02 5.04
N LEU A 114 -2.84 8.62 3.96
CA LEU A 114 -3.83 7.54 3.98
C LEU A 114 -3.33 6.34 3.17
N ALA A 115 -3.49 5.13 3.70
CA ALA A 115 -3.43 3.88 2.95
C ALA A 115 -4.86 3.48 2.60
N GLU A 116 -5.18 3.35 1.32
CA GLU A 116 -6.54 3.04 0.85
C GLU A 116 -6.55 1.67 0.17
N PHE A 117 -7.62 0.90 0.41
CA PHE A 117 -7.77 -0.46 -0.10
C PHE A 117 -9.18 -0.73 -0.60
N THR A 118 -9.26 -1.53 -1.67
CA THR A 118 -10.45 -2.28 -2.07
C THR A 118 -10.02 -3.71 -2.33
N ILE A 119 -10.39 -4.63 -1.45
CA ILE A 119 -10.06 -6.05 -1.55
C ILE A 119 -11.00 -6.72 -2.57
N GLY A 120 -10.44 -7.52 -3.46
CA GLY A 120 -11.19 -8.26 -4.47
C GLY A 120 -12.27 -9.16 -3.87
N GLN A 121 -13.36 -9.36 -4.60
CA GLN A 121 -14.50 -10.18 -4.13
C GLN A 121 -14.24 -11.69 -4.21
N GLY A 122 -13.07 -12.10 -4.70
CA GLY A 122 -12.73 -13.52 -4.83
C GLY A 122 -11.25 -13.70 -5.19
N PRO A 123 -10.76 -14.94 -5.17
CA PRO A 123 -9.33 -15.26 -5.27
C PRO A 123 -8.68 -14.92 -6.62
N THR A 124 -9.46 -14.56 -7.62
CA THR A 124 -8.99 -14.16 -8.97
C THR A 124 -9.28 -12.70 -9.28
N ASN A 125 -9.92 -11.98 -8.36
CA ASN A 125 -10.22 -10.56 -8.53
C ASN A 125 -9.03 -9.72 -8.05
N ASN A 126 -8.81 -8.58 -8.72
CA ASN A 126 -7.80 -7.63 -8.28
C ASN A 126 -8.21 -6.98 -6.95
N ASP A 127 -7.24 -6.90 -6.06
CA ASP A 127 -7.22 -5.89 -5.02
C ASP A 127 -6.72 -4.58 -5.63
N PHE A 128 -7.23 -3.46 -5.14
CA PHE A 128 -6.76 -2.11 -5.46
C PHE A 128 -6.21 -1.51 -4.18
N TYR A 129 -5.07 -0.88 -4.27
CA TYR A 129 -4.44 -0.22 -3.14
C TYR A 129 -3.60 0.98 -3.58
N ASP A 130 -3.53 1.97 -2.71
CA ASP A 130 -2.72 3.16 -2.90
C ASP A 130 -2.36 3.83 -1.56
N VAL A 131 -1.41 4.76 -1.63
CA VAL A 131 -1.18 5.74 -0.58
C VAL A 131 -1.57 7.11 -1.11
N SER A 132 -2.44 7.79 -0.38
CA SER A 132 -2.98 9.09 -0.75
C SER A 132 -2.42 10.21 0.12
N LEU A 133 -1.99 11.29 -0.54
CA LEU A 133 -1.62 12.58 0.03
C LEU A 133 -2.61 13.69 -0.38
N VAL A 134 -3.78 13.31 -0.89
CA VAL A 134 -4.86 14.24 -1.27
C VAL A 134 -5.32 15.03 -0.05
N ASP A 135 -5.34 14.37 1.11
CA ASP A 135 -5.64 14.98 2.41
C ASP A 135 -4.38 15.53 3.13
N GLY A 136 -3.26 15.65 2.41
CA GLY A 136 -1.98 16.12 2.96
C GLY A 136 -1.09 14.98 3.44
N PHE A 137 -0.05 15.34 4.17
CA PHE A 137 0.98 14.43 4.66
C PHE A 137 1.28 14.68 6.14
N ASN A 138 1.35 13.63 6.93
CA ASN A 138 1.81 13.73 8.32
C ASN A 138 3.00 12.82 8.64
N ILE A 139 3.06 11.62 8.04
CA ILE A 139 4.07 10.61 8.34
C ILE A 139 4.44 9.83 7.06
N PRO A 140 5.71 9.43 6.86
CA PRO A 140 6.09 8.53 5.80
C PRO A 140 5.35 7.18 5.89
N MET A 141 4.84 6.70 4.77
CA MET A 141 4.07 5.46 4.69
C MET A 141 4.29 4.76 3.37
N VAL A 142 4.47 3.44 3.41
CA VAL A 142 4.57 2.58 2.22
C VAL A 142 3.70 1.34 2.41
N ILE A 143 3.02 0.93 1.35
CA ILE A 143 2.33 -0.35 1.24
C ILE A 143 3.20 -1.27 0.38
N GLU A 144 3.50 -2.46 0.88
CA GLU A 144 4.18 -3.54 0.17
C GLU A 144 3.27 -4.76 0.12
N SER A 145 3.16 -5.38 -1.07
CA SER A 145 2.45 -6.65 -1.24
C SER A 145 3.39 -7.83 -0.99
N VAL A 146 2.88 -8.88 -0.37
CA VAL A 146 3.60 -10.12 -0.09
C VAL A 146 2.88 -11.27 -0.77
N GLY A 147 3.57 -11.96 -1.66
CA GLY A 147 2.94 -12.97 -2.51
C GLY A 147 2.07 -12.34 -3.60
N GLY A 148 1.04 -13.09 -4.03
CA GLY A 148 0.12 -12.64 -5.05
C GLY A 148 0.64 -12.75 -6.48
N SER A 149 -0.15 -12.25 -7.42
CA SER A 149 0.15 -12.26 -8.86
C SER A 149 -0.31 -10.96 -9.51
N GLY A 150 0.32 -10.60 -10.64
CA GLY A 150 0.12 -9.34 -11.33
C GLY A 150 1.31 -8.41 -11.12
N LEU A 151 1.10 -7.10 -11.17
CA LEU A 151 2.19 -6.13 -10.99
C LEU A 151 2.64 -6.03 -9.54
N CYS A 152 1.71 -6.05 -8.59
CA CYS A 152 1.96 -6.11 -7.14
C CYS A 152 3.08 -5.16 -6.66
N LEU A 153 3.13 -3.95 -7.20
CA LEU A 153 4.20 -3.00 -6.92
C LEU A 153 3.98 -2.29 -5.58
N PRO A 154 5.06 -1.98 -4.83
CA PRO A 154 4.95 -1.15 -3.65
C PRO A 154 4.49 0.25 -4.02
N THR A 155 3.70 0.89 -3.15
CA THR A 155 3.23 2.27 -3.31
C THR A 155 3.49 3.07 -2.05
N GLY A 156 3.52 4.39 -2.14
CA GLY A 156 3.60 5.29 -1.01
C GLY A 156 4.70 6.33 -1.08
N CYS A 157 4.97 6.91 0.08
CA CYS A 157 5.97 7.94 0.29
C CYS A 157 6.89 7.52 1.44
N ALA A 158 8.13 7.17 1.11
CA ALA A 158 9.15 6.85 2.10
C ALA A 158 9.95 8.09 2.56
N SER A 159 9.83 9.20 1.82
CA SER A 159 10.47 10.48 2.17
C SER A 159 9.67 11.20 3.25
N ASP A 160 10.35 11.89 4.14
CA ASP A 160 9.71 12.82 5.06
C ASP A 160 9.42 14.15 4.35
N LEU A 161 8.22 14.26 3.80
CA LEU A 161 7.75 15.43 3.07
C LEU A 161 7.65 16.68 3.97
N ASN A 162 7.46 16.52 5.28
CA ASN A 162 7.39 17.64 6.21
C ASN A 162 8.65 18.51 6.17
N GLN A 163 9.82 17.90 5.95
CA GLN A 163 11.09 18.63 5.84
C GLN A 163 11.17 19.54 4.60
N GLN A 164 10.41 19.24 3.55
CA GLN A 164 10.40 19.97 2.28
C GLN A 164 9.03 20.59 1.99
N CYS A 165 8.16 20.65 3.00
CA CYS A 165 6.84 21.22 2.88
C CYS A 165 6.94 22.74 2.59
N PRO A 166 6.26 23.25 1.55
CA PRO A 166 6.12 24.68 1.32
C PRO A 166 5.60 25.40 2.56
N ASN A 167 6.14 26.59 2.86
CA ASN A 167 5.82 27.31 4.09
C ASN A 167 4.32 27.54 4.28
N GLU A 168 3.61 27.85 3.19
CA GLU A 168 2.17 28.12 3.16
C GLU A 168 1.30 26.86 3.37
N LEU A 169 1.90 25.65 3.26
CA LEU A 169 1.23 24.40 3.51
C LEU A 169 1.58 23.78 4.88
N ARG A 170 2.57 24.36 5.60
CA ARG A 170 3.02 23.81 6.88
C ARG A 170 1.96 23.93 7.96
N VAL A 171 1.85 22.87 8.75
CA VAL A 171 1.01 22.81 9.95
C VAL A 171 1.92 22.71 11.17
N GLY A 172 1.65 23.54 12.18
CA GLY A 172 2.50 23.62 13.37
C GLY A 172 3.92 24.07 13.03
N GLU A 173 4.91 23.52 13.72
CA GLU A 173 6.34 23.76 13.47
C GLU A 173 6.95 22.80 12.42
N GLY A 174 6.13 22.28 11.51
CA GLY A 174 6.51 21.26 10.53
C GLY A 174 6.07 19.85 10.95
N ASP A 175 5.03 19.77 11.75
CA ASP A 175 4.46 18.51 12.22
C ASP A 175 3.71 17.75 11.14
N ALA A 176 3.17 18.49 10.15
CA ALA A 176 2.47 17.96 8.99
C ALA A 176 2.48 18.97 7.83
N CYS A 177 2.08 18.53 6.65
CA CYS A 177 2.00 19.32 5.43
C CYS A 177 0.62 19.19 4.80
N ASN A 178 -0.13 20.30 4.72
CA ASN A 178 -1.42 20.33 4.04
C ASN A 178 -1.27 20.03 2.54
N SER A 179 -2.29 19.43 1.96
CA SER A 179 -2.48 19.55 0.51
C SER A 179 -2.88 20.99 0.15
N ALA A 180 -2.73 21.36 -1.13
CA ALA A 180 -3.19 22.66 -1.58
C ALA A 180 -4.71 22.85 -1.38
N CYS A 181 -5.48 21.75 -1.54
CA CYS A 181 -6.90 21.78 -1.21
C CYS A 181 -7.14 22.06 0.28
N GLY A 182 -6.43 21.37 1.16
CA GLY A 182 -6.56 21.58 2.61
C GLY A 182 -6.17 22.99 3.07
N ALA A 183 -5.13 23.58 2.45
CA ALA A 183 -4.64 24.91 2.81
C ALA A 183 -5.50 26.05 2.25
N PHE A 184 -5.96 25.94 1.00
CA PHE A 184 -6.59 27.05 0.29
C PHE A 184 -8.09 26.88 0.04
N GLY A 185 -8.62 25.65 0.03
CA GLY A 185 -10.04 25.34 -0.11
C GLY A 185 -10.66 25.75 -1.45
N THR A 186 -9.84 26.09 -2.47
CA THR A 186 -10.37 26.54 -3.76
C THR A 186 -10.75 25.37 -4.67
N PRO A 187 -11.80 25.48 -5.50
CA PRO A 187 -12.24 24.42 -6.40
C PRO A 187 -11.16 23.87 -7.31
N GLU A 188 -10.23 24.70 -7.72
CA GLU A 188 -9.07 24.36 -8.56
C GLU A 188 -8.15 23.34 -7.89
N TYR A 189 -7.82 23.53 -6.61
CA TYR A 189 -6.98 22.59 -5.85
C TYR A 189 -7.76 21.38 -5.33
N CYS A 190 -9.06 21.56 -5.07
CA CYS A 190 -9.92 20.50 -4.53
C CYS A 190 -10.57 19.65 -5.62
N CYS A 191 -10.32 19.93 -6.89
CA CYS A 191 -10.96 19.24 -8.02
C CYS A 191 -12.49 19.21 -7.88
N SER A 192 -13.10 20.33 -7.56
CA SER A 192 -14.54 20.45 -7.33
C SER A 192 -15.20 21.47 -8.24
N GLY A 193 -16.53 21.52 -8.28
CA GLY A 193 -17.27 22.44 -9.13
C GLY A 193 -16.89 22.32 -10.61
N THR A 194 -16.42 23.38 -11.24
CA THR A 194 -15.98 23.38 -12.66
C THR A 194 -14.71 22.54 -12.90
N TYR A 195 -13.98 22.19 -11.85
CA TYR A 195 -12.78 21.36 -11.89
C TYR A 195 -13.05 19.89 -11.53
N ALA A 196 -14.30 19.44 -11.44
CA ALA A 196 -14.66 18.08 -11.00
C ALA A 196 -14.47 17.02 -12.10
N SER A 197 -13.40 17.09 -12.88
CA SER A 197 -13.05 16.06 -13.86
C SER A 197 -11.56 16.01 -14.14
N PRO A 198 -11.01 14.87 -14.59
CA PRO A 198 -9.59 14.74 -14.93
C PRO A 198 -9.18 15.63 -16.13
N ASN A 199 -10.15 16.12 -16.93
CA ASN A 199 -9.86 17.03 -18.02
C ASN A 199 -9.73 18.48 -17.56
N THR A 200 -10.37 18.86 -16.47
CA THR A 200 -10.40 20.24 -15.95
C THR A 200 -9.53 20.42 -14.71
N CYS A 201 -9.37 19.39 -13.86
CA CYS A 201 -8.45 19.42 -12.74
C CYS A 201 -7.08 18.91 -13.16
N ARG A 202 -6.07 19.76 -13.07
CA ARG A 202 -4.69 19.44 -13.44
C ARG A 202 -3.79 19.48 -12.22
N PRO A 203 -2.63 18.76 -12.24
CA PRO A 203 -1.65 18.86 -11.14
C PRO A 203 -1.24 20.31 -10.91
N SER A 204 -1.40 20.77 -9.68
CA SER A 204 -0.90 22.08 -9.24
C SER A 204 0.62 22.05 -9.03
N GLU A 205 1.25 23.21 -8.84
CA GLU A 205 2.66 23.28 -8.48
C GLU A 205 2.92 22.56 -7.13
N TYR A 206 1.99 22.63 -6.20
CA TYR A 206 2.09 21.91 -4.92
C TYR A 206 2.00 20.39 -5.08
N SER A 207 1.03 19.91 -5.85
CA SER A 207 0.92 18.47 -6.11
C SER A 207 2.13 17.92 -6.88
N LYS A 208 2.76 18.72 -7.74
CA LYS A 208 4.02 18.37 -8.41
C LYS A 208 5.20 18.23 -7.44
N ILE A 209 5.30 19.11 -6.42
CA ILE A 209 6.29 19.00 -5.35
C ILE A 209 6.06 17.68 -4.59
N PHE A 210 4.81 17.40 -4.21
CA PHE A 210 4.47 16.15 -3.54
C PHE A 210 4.82 14.94 -4.42
N LYS A 211 4.52 14.98 -5.72
CA LYS A 211 4.83 13.91 -6.67
C LYS A 211 6.32 13.69 -6.86
N LEU A 212 7.11 14.75 -6.84
CA LEU A 212 8.56 14.66 -6.92
C LEU A 212 9.15 13.89 -5.74
N LEU A 213 8.62 14.12 -4.53
CA LEU A 213 9.08 13.47 -3.31
C LEU A 213 8.47 12.08 -3.11
N CYS A 214 7.23 11.90 -3.59
CA CYS A 214 6.41 10.70 -3.39
C CYS A 214 5.84 10.23 -4.74
N PRO A 215 6.68 9.74 -5.67
CA PRO A 215 6.28 9.51 -7.07
C PRO A 215 5.22 8.43 -7.24
N ARG A 216 4.97 7.60 -6.23
CA ARG A 216 4.00 6.50 -6.24
C ARG A 216 2.77 6.74 -5.37
N ALA A 217 2.61 7.93 -4.79
CA ALA A 217 1.43 8.29 -4.01
C ALA A 217 0.48 9.19 -4.81
N TYR A 218 -0.81 9.17 -4.49
CA TYR A 218 -1.73 10.20 -4.96
C TYR A 218 -1.35 11.55 -4.39
N THR A 219 -1.28 12.57 -5.23
CA THR A 219 -0.92 13.93 -4.83
C THR A 219 -2.01 14.95 -5.16
N TYR A 220 -3.02 14.54 -5.91
CA TYR A 220 -4.27 15.25 -6.16
C TYR A 220 -5.34 14.25 -6.63
N ALA A 221 -6.61 14.64 -6.68
CA ALA A 221 -7.75 13.72 -6.82
C ALA A 221 -7.79 12.89 -8.12
N PHE A 222 -7.14 13.32 -9.20
CA PHE A 222 -7.13 12.60 -10.49
C PHE A 222 -5.73 12.10 -10.88
N ASP A 223 -4.95 11.63 -9.91
CA ASP A 223 -3.58 11.12 -10.11
C ASP A 223 -3.53 9.60 -10.39
N ASP A 224 -4.68 9.01 -10.76
CA ASP A 224 -4.89 7.56 -10.94
C ASP A 224 -3.83 6.84 -11.79
N PRO A 225 -3.39 7.36 -12.95
CA PRO A 225 -2.51 6.61 -13.85
C PRO A 225 -1.17 6.21 -13.26
N THR A 226 -0.72 6.91 -12.20
CA THR A 226 0.60 6.71 -11.59
C THR A 226 0.53 6.32 -10.12
N SER A 227 -0.66 6.20 -9.55
CA SER A 227 -0.84 6.11 -8.09
C SER A 227 -1.67 4.93 -7.63
N THR A 228 -2.58 4.39 -8.46
CA THR A 228 -3.35 3.17 -8.16
C THR A 228 -2.57 1.93 -8.56
N TYR A 229 -2.50 0.96 -7.66
CA TYR A 229 -1.84 -0.32 -7.87
C TYR A 229 -2.81 -1.48 -7.67
N THR A 230 -2.52 -2.60 -8.34
CA THR A 230 -3.37 -3.80 -8.27
C THR A 230 -2.53 -5.04 -8.03
N CYS A 231 -3.10 -5.99 -7.27
CA CYS A 231 -2.53 -7.30 -7.05
C CYS A 231 -3.67 -8.33 -6.91
N VAL A 232 -3.39 -9.59 -7.15
CA VAL A 232 -4.35 -10.67 -6.98
C VAL A 232 -3.83 -11.65 -5.94
N GLY A 233 -4.58 -11.86 -4.86
CA GLY A 233 -4.29 -12.87 -3.84
C GLY A 233 -3.01 -12.62 -3.06
N ALA A 234 -2.70 -11.36 -2.75
CA ALA A 234 -1.57 -10.94 -1.92
C ALA A 234 -2.00 -10.64 -0.49
N ASP A 235 -1.04 -10.72 0.42
CA ASP A 235 -1.09 -10.04 1.71
C ASP A 235 -0.39 -8.67 1.59
N TYR A 236 -0.68 -7.75 2.50
CA TYR A 236 -0.16 -6.38 2.45
C TYR A 236 0.46 -5.98 3.77
N THR A 237 1.57 -5.25 3.69
CA THR A 237 2.18 -4.60 4.86
C THR A 237 2.19 -3.09 4.65
N ILE A 238 1.52 -2.36 5.54
CA ILE A 238 1.60 -0.91 5.65
C ILE A 238 2.71 -0.60 6.65
N THR A 239 3.81 -0.01 6.19
CA THR A 239 4.93 0.37 7.05
C THR A 239 4.92 1.87 7.28
N PHE A 240 4.79 2.30 8.54
CA PHE A 240 5.01 3.68 8.97
C PHE A 240 6.50 3.92 9.17
N CYS A 241 7.01 5.09 8.75
CA CYS A 241 8.42 5.47 8.77
C CYS A 241 9.35 4.40 8.15
N PRO A 242 9.11 3.96 6.91
CA PRO A 242 9.98 2.97 6.26
C PRO A 242 11.40 3.52 6.10
N THR A 243 12.41 2.66 6.29
CA THR A 243 13.80 3.02 5.97
C THR A 243 14.00 3.04 4.46
N LEU A 244 14.52 4.14 3.92
CA LEU A 244 14.88 4.23 2.51
C LEU A 244 15.95 3.19 2.17
N THR A 245 15.61 2.22 1.32
CA THR A 245 16.60 1.29 0.77
C THR A 245 17.53 2.01 -0.21
N SER A 246 18.72 1.44 -0.47
CA SER A 246 19.70 2.02 -1.39
C SER A 246 19.12 2.25 -2.81
N GLN A 247 18.17 1.43 -3.25
CA GLN A 247 17.49 1.56 -4.54
C GLN A 247 16.50 2.74 -4.56
N GLN A 248 15.84 3.03 -3.46
CA GLN A 248 14.94 4.18 -3.33
C GLN A 248 15.73 5.49 -3.26
N LYS A 249 16.90 5.47 -2.59
CA LYS A 249 17.82 6.63 -2.55
C LYS A 249 18.40 6.97 -3.94
N SER A 250 18.73 5.97 -4.77
CA SER A 250 19.28 6.20 -6.10
C SER A 250 18.25 6.77 -7.10
N SER A 251 16.98 6.42 -6.96
CA SER A 251 15.90 7.00 -7.79
C SER A 251 15.65 8.46 -7.45
N GLN A 252 15.88 8.86 -6.21
CA GLN A 252 15.66 10.23 -5.73
C GLN A 252 16.84 11.16 -6.05
N SER A 253 18.09 10.66 -6.05
CA SER A 253 19.27 11.45 -6.38
C SER A 253 19.43 11.75 -7.88
N SER A 254 18.83 10.95 -8.76
CA SER A 254 18.87 11.18 -10.21
C SER A 254 17.94 12.29 -10.71
N ILE A 255 17.05 12.80 -9.85
CA ILE A 255 16.09 13.86 -10.20
C ILE A 255 16.66 15.26 -9.87
N THR A 256 17.63 15.36 -8.97
CA THR A 256 18.18 16.64 -8.49
C THR A 256 19.28 17.24 -9.39
N GLU A 257 19.77 16.52 -10.41
CA GLU A 257 20.88 16.98 -11.26
C GLU A 257 20.51 17.45 -12.68
N SER A 258 19.21 17.61 -13.03
CA SER A 258 18.83 17.94 -14.40
C SER A 258 18.13 19.29 -14.64
N GLU A 259 18.21 20.25 -13.72
CA GLU A 259 17.70 21.61 -13.98
C GLU A 259 18.76 22.69 -13.82
N THR A 260 19.82 22.64 -14.63
CA THR A 260 20.57 23.85 -15.04
C THR A 260 21.31 23.57 -16.34
N GLY A 261 20.78 24.04 -17.46
CA GLY A 261 21.51 24.03 -18.73
C GLY A 261 20.62 24.01 -19.96
N SER A 262 20.50 25.15 -20.57
CA SER A 262 19.89 25.43 -21.87
C SER A 262 20.21 24.44 -22.98
N GLY A 263 19.18 24.09 -23.73
CA GLY A 263 19.13 23.81 -25.16
C GLY A 263 20.23 23.02 -25.79
N GLU A 264 19.99 21.77 -26.15
CA GLU A 264 20.29 21.22 -27.49
C GLU A 264 19.81 19.77 -27.59
N LYS A 265 19.22 19.41 -28.74
CA LYS A 265 18.81 18.07 -29.08
C LYS A 265 20.03 17.17 -29.22
N SER A 266 20.19 16.14 -28.40
CA SER A 266 21.17 15.09 -28.58
C SER A 266 20.57 13.71 -28.43
N LYS A 267 20.70 12.91 -29.47
CA LYS A 267 20.33 11.50 -29.58
C LYS A 267 21.05 10.67 -28.50
N CYS A 268 20.30 9.88 -27.77
CA CYS A 268 20.86 8.87 -26.88
C CYS A 268 21.56 7.75 -27.68
N GLN A 269 22.90 7.73 -27.65
CA GLN A 269 23.72 6.58 -28.02
C GLN A 269 24.66 6.29 -26.85
N LYS A 270 24.34 5.34 -26.01
CA LYS A 270 25.29 4.77 -25.06
C LYS A 270 25.80 3.44 -25.59
N LYS A 271 26.97 3.50 -26.18
CA LYS A 271 27.75 2.35 -26.65
C LYS A 271 28.53 1.77 -25.46
N ILE A 272 28.15 0.60 -24.98
CA ILE A 272 28.99 -0.17 -24.06
C ILE A 272 29.75 -1.17 -24.91
N SER A 273 31.10 -1.01 -24.97
CA SER A 273 31.99 -1.89 -25.68
C SER A 273 32.54 -2.92 -24.69
N ILE A 274 32.14 -4.18 -24.83
CA ILE A 274 32.85 -5.35 -24.30
C ILE A 274 33.05 -6.27 -25.50
N GLY A 275 34.28 -6.68 -25.71
CA GLY A 275 34.75 -7.33 -26.93
C GLY A 275 33.99 -8.60 -27.33
N GLY A 276 33.81 -8.79 -28.64
CA GLY A 276 33.27 -9.98 -29.27
C GLY A 276 31.85 -9.74 -29.81
N GLY A 277 31.75 -9.42 -31.12
CA GLY A 277 30.53 -9.01 -31.80
C GLY A 277 29.41 -10.03 -31.76
N GLN A 278 28.23 -9.50 -31.52
CA GLN A 278 26.98 -9.75 -32.23
C GLN A 278 25.88 -8.90 -31.55
N SER A 279 25.20 -8.11 -32.35
CA SER A 279 24.05 -7.30 -31.92
C SER A 279 22.78 -8.15 -31.94
N LEU A 280 22.06 -8.21 -30.81
CA LEU A 280 20.72 -8.77 -30.73
C LEU A 280 19.71 -7.65 -30.48
N PRO A 281 18.55 -7.67 -31.15
CA PRO A 281 17.47 -6.68 -30.93
C PRO A 281 16.71 -6.97 -29.64
N CYS A 282 16.34 -5.91 -28.90
CA CYS A 282 15.46 -6.00 -27.76
C CYS A 282 14.05 -6.40 -28.21
N ASN A 283 13.68 -7.65 -27.93
CA ASN A 283 12.31 -8.11 -28.06
C ASN A 283 11.86 -8.64 -26.68
N ALA A 284 10.81 -8.06 -26.14
CA ALA A 284 10.23 -8.46 -24.86
C ALA A 284 9.57 -9.84 -25.00
N GLY A 285 10.29 -10.87 -24.62
CA GLY A 285 9.84 -12.26 -24.62
C GLY A 285 9.41 -12.72 -23.24
N LYS A 286 8.14 -13.08 -23.17
CA LYS A 286 7.44 -13.73 -22.06
C LYS A 286 8.22 -14.97 -21.58
N ILE A 287 8.72 -14.94 -20.34
CA ILE A 287 9.22 -16.14 -19.68
C ILE A 287 8.04 -16.80 -18.98
N ILE A 288 7.56 -17.90 -19.55
CA ILE A 288 6.58 -18.78 -18.93
C ILE A 288 7.36 -19.76 -18.06
N ASN A 289 7.17 -19.72 -16.76
CA ASN A 289 7.74 -20.68 -15.83
C ASN A 289 7.01 -22.04 -15.98
N HIS A 290 7.66 -22.98 -16.65
CA HIS A 290 7.18 -24.34 -16.88
C HIS A 290 7.28 -25.29 -15.65
N PHE A 291 7.67 -24.79 -14.48
CA PHE A 291 7.91 -25.64 -13.30
C PHE A 291 6.65 -25.99 -12.49
N ASP A 292 5.59 -25.18 -12.53
CA ASP A 292 4.41 -25.41 -11.69
C ASP A 292 3.45 -26.48 -12.25
N PHE A 293 3.42 -26.67 -13.56
CA PHE A 293 2.51 -27.66 -14.18
C PHE A 293 2.95 -29.11 -13.96
N ALA A 294 4.26 -29.36 -13.89
CA ALA A 294 4.80 -30.70 -13.68
C ALA A 294 4.54 -31.23 -12.25
N CYS A 295 4.56 -30.35 -11.24
CA CYS A 295 4.34 -30.71 -9.85
C CYS A 295 2.88 -31.07 -9.56
N GLN A 296 1.91 -30.35 -10.17
CA GLN A 296 0.48 -30.68 -10.03
C GLN A 296 0.09 -31.97 -10.71
N CYS A 297 0.65 -32.29 -11.87
CA CYS A 297 0.38 -33.57 -12.55
C CYS A 297 0.91 -34.77 -11.76
N ILE A 298 2.07 -34.69 -11.11
CA ILE A 298 2.66 -35.76 -10.33
C ILE A 298 1.80 -36.06 -9.09
N ILE A 299 1.26 -35.07 -8.42
CA ILE A 299 0.40 -35.24 -7.23
C ILE A 299 -0.93 -35.92 -7.62
N ILE A 300 -1.54 -35.51 -8.73
CA ILE A 300 -2.79 -36.13 -9.24
C ILE A 300 -2.55 -37.61 -9.61
N PHE A 301 -1.43 -37.96 -10.26
CA PHE A 301 -1.09 -39.32 -10.60
C PHE A 301 -0.83 -40.21 -9.38
N LEU A 302 -0.21 -39.71 -8.34
CA LEU A 302 0.04 -40.43 -7.09
C LEU A 302 -1.26 -40.70 -6.32
N VAL A 303 -2.18 -39.74 -6.28
CA VAL A 303 -3.48 -39.90 -5.59
C VAL A 303 -4.37 -40.92 -6.34
N THR A 304 -4.42 -40.87 -7.65
CA THR A 304 -5.22 -41.83 -8.45
C THR A 304 -4.65 -43.26 -8.39
N SER A 305 -3.32 -43.42 -8.32
CA SER A 305 -2.69 -44.75 -8.17
C SER A 305 -2.93 -45.36 -6.80
N ILE A 306 -3.04 -44.59 -5.74
CA ILE A 306 -3.34 -45.07 -4.38
C ILE A 306 -4.83 -45.48 -4.27
N LEU A 307 -5.74 -44.76 -4.93
CA LEU A 307 -7.16 -45.05 -4.93
C LEU A 307 -7.48 -46.33 -5.74
N SER A 308 -6.78 -46.57 -6.86
CA SER A 308 -7.00 -47.77 -7.66
C SER A 308 -6.45 -49.06 -7.01
N SER A 309 -5.42 -48.97 -6.16
CA SER A 309 -4.91 -50.13 -5.42
C SER A 309 -5.77 -50.56 -4.23
N GLN A 310 -6.69 -49.71 -3.76
CA GLN A 310 -7.62 -50.06 -2.66
C GLN A 310 -8.92 -50.71 -3.14
N ILE A 311 -9.26 -50.61 -4.44
CA ILE A 311 -10.47 -51.22 -5.02
C ILE A 311 -10.23 -52.70 -5.37
N PHE A 312 -8.97 -53.15 -5.45
CA PHE A 312 -8.62 -54.55 -5.77
C PHE A 312 -8.42 -55.43 -4.53
N CYS A 313 -8.65 -54.96 -3.31
CA CYS A 313 -8.54 -55.71 -2.05
C CYS A 313 -9.86 -55.76 -1.25
N LEU A 314 -11.00 -55.70 -1.92
CA LEU A 314 -12.32 -56.00 -1.31
C LEU A 314 -12.99 -57.13 -2.07
#